data_51265c9f1ceeb331ed013e4a5d581a09
#
_entry.id   51265c9f1ceeb331ed013e4a5d581a09
#
_cell.length_a   1.000
_cell.length_b   1.000
_cell.length_c   1.000
_cell.angle_alpha   90.00
_cell.angle_beta   90.00
_cell.angle_gamma   90.00
#
_symmetry.space_group_name_H-M   'P 1'
#
loop_
_entity.id
_entity.type
_entity.pdbx_description
1 polymer ?
#
loop_
_entity_poly.entity_id
_entity_poly.type
_entity_poly.pdbx_seq_one_letter_code
_entity_poly.pdbx_strand_id
1 'polypeptide(L)'
;MASVLVVGASSDVAHRLIPDLLAAGHTVTGLARDASRLNAFEHEGFRPVVGDALDEHVIQDAVALASTDEPLSMVAHLVGSIVIRPPHAMKMDQFNEVIATNLGSAFLTLSVCGKAMMRSGGGRMVFTSSVAAGLGLVNHEAIAAAKGGLEAMVRSAAATYAKRGLRINAVAPSLTETRLAEPMLRSDAARAASEAMVPIGRIGQPEEVASTMAWLLEGAPDNLTGEVLHVDGGMGRVRAMG
;
A
#
# COMPACT_ATOMS: atom_id res chain seq x y z
N MET A 1 0.91 18.98 12.78
CA MET A 1 1.60 18.89 11.49
C MET A 1 2.55 17.70 11.58
N ALA A 2 2.66 16.89 10.52
CA ALA A 2 3.55 15.73 10.50
C ALA A 2 4.16 15.60 9.10
N SER A 3 5.33 14.97 9.00
CA SER A 3 5.94 14.61 7.72
C SER A 3 5.51 13.22 7.30
N VAL A 4 5.02 13.09 6.07
CA VAL A 4 4.49 11.87 5.48
C VAL A 4 5.26 11.51 4.20
N LEU A 5 5.65 10.25 4.05
CA LEU A 5 6.15 9.70 2.79
C LEU A 5 5.13 8.74 2.19
N VAL A 6 4.71 9.00 0.95
CA VAL A 6 3.84 8.11 0.18
C VAL A 6 4.65 7.48 -0.96
N VAL A 7 4.93 6.18 -0.85
CA VAL A 7 5.63 5.39 -1.86
C VAL A 7 4.61 4.73 -2.77
N GLY A 8 4.66 5.01 -4.08
CA GLY A 8 3.62 4.67 -5.04
C GLY A 8 2.57 5.80 -5.19
N ALA A 9 3.03 7.04 -5.07
CA ALA A 9 2.19 8.24 -5.09
C ALA A 9 1.42 8.46 -6.41
N SER A 10 1.75 7.75 -7.49
CA SER A 10 1.00 7.79 -8.75
C SER A 10 -0.21 6.85 -8.79
N SER A 11 -0.47 6.04 -7.76
CA SER A 11 -1.63 5.15 -7.70
C SER A 11 -2.95 5.92 -7.51
N ASP A 12 -4.07 5.31 -7.92
CA ASP A 12 -5.38 5.95 -7.74
C ASP A 12 -5.76 6.08 -6.27
N VAL A 13 -5.34 5.14 -5.42
CA VAL A 13 -5.49 5.26 -3.96
C VAL A 13 -4.68 6.44 -3.41
N ALA A 14 -3.43 6.65 -3.90
CA ALA A 14 -2.62 7.79 -3.49
C ALA A 14 -3.26 9.12 -3.89
N HIS A 15 -3.93 9.17 -5.06
CA HIS A 15 -4.67 10.35 -5.51
C HIS A 15 -5.90 10.71 -4.66
N ARG A 16 -6.32 9.82 -3.74
CA ARG A 16 -7.30 10.11 -2.69
C ARG A 16 -6.63 10.41 -1.36
N LEU A 17 -5.63 9.59 -0.97
CA LEU A 17 -4.93 9.73 0.30
C LEU A 17 -4.14 11.04 0.43
N ILE A 18 -3.39 11.43 -0.61
CA ILE A 18 -2.51 12.61 -0.55
C ILE A 18 -3.29 13.90 -0.32
N PRO A 19 -4.38 14.21 -1.05
CA PRO A 19 -5.19 15.41 -0.77
C PRO A 19 -5.74 15.45 0.66
N ASP A 20 -6.19 14.31 1.21
CA ASP A 20 -6.71 14.24 2.58
C ASP A 20 -5.62 14.57 3.60
N LEU A 21 -4.41 14.02 3.44
CA LEU A 21 -3.26 14.29 4.31
C LEU A 21 -2.80 15.77 4.22
N LEU A 22 -2.81 16.36 3.02
CA LEU A 22 -2.49 17.77 2.82
C LEU A 22 -3.55 18.67 3.47
N ALA A 23 -4.84 18.34 3.31
CA ALA A 23 -5.95 19.05 3.94
C ALA A 23 -5.91 18.96 5.48
N ALA A 24 -5.38 17.87 6.03
CA ALA A 24 -5.12 17.73 7.47
C ALA A 24 -3.90 18.53 7.96
N GLY A 25 -3.21 19.25 7.05
CA GLY A 25 -2.08 20.13 7.37
C GLY A 25 -0.73 19.40 7.46
N HIS A 26 -0.61 18.21 6.88
CA HIS A 26 0.67 17.50 6.81
C HIS A 26 1.50 17.95 5.61
N THR A 27 2.81 17.73 5.68
CA THR A 27 3.71 17.81 4.52
C THR A 27 3.83 16.42 3.92
N VAL A 28 3.61 16.28 2.61
CA VAL A 28 3.61 14.98 1.94
C VAL A 28 4.71 14.92 0.88
N THR A 29 5.64 13.99 1.05
CA THR A 29 6.60 13.63 -0.01
C THR A 29 6.04 12.43 -0.78
N GLY A 30 5.86 12.57 -2.09
CA GLY A 30 5.30 11.55 -2.96
C GLY A 30 6.35 10.94 -3.88
N LEU A 31 6.69 9.65 -3.70
CA LEU A 31 7.60 8.92 -4.57
C LEU A 31 6.84 8.09 -5.60
N ALA A 32 7.14 8.29 -6.88
CA ALA A 32 6.62 7.48 -7.98
C ALA A 32 7.51 7.56 -9.23
N ARG A 33 7.35 6.61 -10.15
CA ARG A 33 8.04 6.60 -11.45
C ARG A 33 7.42 7.57 -12.46
N ASP A 34 6.14 7.84 -12.35
CA ASP A 34 5.38 8.67 -13.29
C ASP A 34 5.31 10.11 -12.79
N ALA A 35 6.20 10.96 -13.34
CA ALA A 35 6.27 12.37 -13.00
C ALA A 35 4.97 13.13 -13.35
N SER A 36 4.28 12.74 -14.44
CA SER A 36 3.07 13.45 -14.88
C SER A 36 1.94 13.35 -13.85
N ARG A 37 1.86 12.22 -13.16
CA ARG A 37 0.86 12.01 -12.11
C ARG A 37 1.23 12.68 -10.78
N LEU A 38 2.51 12.88 -10.50
CA LEU A 38 2.95 13.66 -9.35
C LEU A 38 2.63 15.14 -9.52
N ASN A 39 2.73 15.66 -10.74
CA ASN A 39 2.42 17.06 -11.06
C ASN A 39 0.93 17.41 -10.90
N ALA A 40 0.05 16.42 -10.73
CA ALA A 40 -1.37 16.66 -10.43
C ALA A 40 -1.62 17.17 -9.00
N PHE A 41 -0.63 17.10 -8.10
CA PHE A 41 -0.74 17.62 -6.74
C PHE A 41 -0.19 19.05 -6.66
N GLU A 42 -1.04 20.02 -6.98
CA GLU A 42 -0.70 21.45 -6.90
C GLU A 42 -0.95 21.97 -5.47
N HIS A 43 -0.01 21.69 -4.56
CA HIS A 43 -0.09 22.13 -3.17
C HIS A 43 1.31 22.40 -2.60
N GLU A 44 1.47 23.51 -1.84
CA GLU A 44 2.77 23.92 -1.28
C GLU A 44 3.38 22.89 -0.31
N GLY A 45 2.54 22.10 0.36
CA GLY A 45 2.94 21.02 1.25
C GLY A 45 3.29 19.71 0.52
N PHE A 46 3.18 19.64 -0.82
CA PHE A 46 3.52 18.44 -1.58
C PHE A 46 4.92 18.54 -2.20
N ARG A 47 5.69 17.46 -2.06
CA ARG A 47 7.06 17.33 -2.57
C ARG A 47 7.19 16.09 -3.45
N PRO A 48 7.30 16.24 -4.77
CA PRO A 48 7.45 15.09 -5.66
C PRO A 48 8.88 14.54 -5.66
N VAL A 49 9.01 13.21 -5.70
CA VAL A 49 10.24 12.48 -5.98
C VAL A 49 9.97 11.50 -7.12
N VAL A 50 10.73 11.63 -8.20
CA VAL A 50 10.60 10.73 -9.35
C VAL A 50 11.66 9.66 -9.27
N GLY A 51 11.24 8.38 -9.21
CA GLY A 51 12.16 7.25 -9.16
C GLY A 51 11.47 5.92 -8.88
N ASP A 52 12.26 4.85 -8.86
CA ASP A 52 11.78 3.50 -8.61
C ASP A 52 11.91 3.14 -7.12
N ALA A 53 10.85 2.61 -6.53
CA ALA A 53 10.83 2.11 -5.15
C ALA A 53 11.66 0.82 -4.95
N LEU A 54 12.23 0.25 -6.00
CA LEU A 54 13.21 -0.82 -5.96
C LEU A 54 14.66 -0.30 -5.87
N ASP A 55 14.87 1.01 -5.97
CA ASP A 55 16.16 1.64 -5.76
C ASP A 55 16.25 2.21 -4.34
N GLU A 56 17.14 1.63 -3.55
CA GLU A 56 17.35 2.04 -2.15
C GLU A 56 17.78 3.52 -2.04
N HIS A 57 18.60 4.01 -2.96
CA HIS A 57 19.05 5.40 -2.95
C HIS A 57 17.90 6.37 -3.20
N VAL A 58 16.98 6.03 -4.10
CA VAL A 58 15.77 6.83 -4.34
C VAL A 58 14.89 6.92 -3.09
N ILE A 59 14.75 5.81 -2.35
CA ILE A 59 13.99 5.84 -1.09
C ILE A 59 14.73 6.68 -0.03
N GLN A 60 16.07 6.59 0.03
CA GLN A 60 16.90 7.40 0.94
C GLN A 60 16.74 8.89 0.65
N ASP A 61 16.77 9.29 -0.61
CA ASP A 61 16.56 10.68 -1.04
C ASP A 61 15.15 11.17 -0.70
N ALA A 62 14.14 10.32 -0.92
CA ALA A 62 12.76 10.63 -0.54
C ALA A 62 12.59 10.81 0.98
N VAL A 63 13.24 9.98 1.79
CA VAL A 63 13.26 10.11 3.25
C VAL A 63 13.99 11.37 3.69
N ALA A 64 15.11 11.70 3.06
CA ALA A 64 15.87 12.93 3.35
C ALA A 64 15.02 14.18 3.06
N LEU A 65 14.34 14.20 1.90
CA LEU A 65 13.44 15.30 1.52
C LEU A 65 12.23 15.39 2.46
N ALA A 66 11.63 14.27 2.81
CA ALA A 66 10.51 14.21 3.76
C ALA A 66 10.91 14.74 5.16
N SER A 67 12.18 14.56 5.54
CA SER A 67 12.69 14.93 6.86
C SER A 67 13.28 16.35 6.92
N THR A 68 13.05 17.19 5.91
CA THR A 68 13.70 18.52 5.83
C THR A 68 13.23 19.48 6.92
N ASP A 69 11.91 19.59 7.14
CA ASP A 69 11.34 20.53 8.11
C ASP A 69 11.01 19.85 9.43
N GLU A 70 10.40 18.66 9.35
CA GLU A 70 10.01 17.85 10.49
C GLU A 70 10.46 16.41 10.27
N PRO A 71 10.80 15.66 11.31
CA PRO A 71 11.18 14.26 11.17
C PRO A 71 10.07 13.43 10.51
N LEU A 72 10.44 12.51 9.61
CA LEU A 72 9.50 11.56 9.03
C LEU A 72 8.80 10.75 10.12
N SER A 73 7.48 10.81 10.15
CA SER A 73 6.64 10.17 11.18
C SER A 73 5.52 9.30 10.63
N MET A 74 5.19 9.40 9.34
CA MET A 74 4.16 8.60 8.69
C MET A 74 4.63 8.09 7.32
N VAL A 75 4.35 6.82 7.02
CA VAL A 75 4.68 6.20 5.73
C VAL A 75 3.51 5.39 5.20
N ALA A 76 3.10 5.64 3.95
CA ALA A 76 2.17 4.80 3.20
C ALA A 76 2.90 4.14 2.02
N HIS A 77 2.83 2.81 1.91
CA HIS A 77 3.38 2.07 0.78
C HIS A 77 2.27 1.51 -0.09
N LEU A 78 2.18 2.01 -1.32
CA LEU A 78 1.12 1.76 -2.30
C LEU A 78 1.63 1.14 -3.61
N VAL A 79 2.91 0.72 -3.64
CA VAL A 79 3.47 0.04 -4.81
C VAL A 79 2.95 -1.37 -4.91
N GLY A 80 2.54 -1.76 -6.11
CA GLY A 80 2.09 -3.11 -6.38
C GLY A 80 1.83 -3.35 -7.86
N SER A 81 1.67 -4.61 -8.20
CA SER A 81 1.27 -5.09 -9.53
C SER A 81 0.28 -6.24 -9.38
N ILE A 82 -0.53 -6.46 -10.42
CA ILE A 82 -1.45 -7.60 -10.48
C ILE A 82 -1.06 -8.42 -11.70
N VAL A 83 -0.61 -9.66 -11.47
CA VAL A 83 -0.32 -10.63 -12.52
C VAL A 83 -1.08 -11.92 -12.19
N ILE A 84 -2.12 -12.19 -12.98
CA ILE A 84 -2.96 -13.39 -12.84
C ILE A 84 -2.51 -14.38 -13.90
N ARG A 85 -1.79 -15.43 -13.47
CA ARG A 85 -1.27 -16.46 -14.38
C ARG A 85 -1.02 -17.76 -13.61
N PRO A 86 -1.43 -18.92 -14.15
CA PRO A 86 -1.17 -20.20 -13.50
C PRO A 86 0.35 -20.49 -13.46
N PRO A 87 0.86 -21.17 -12.41
CA PRO A 87 2.30 -21.39 -12.22
C PRO A 87 3.00 -22.11 -13.38
N HIS A 88 2.33 -23.07 -14.00
CA HIS A 88 2.89 -23.82 -15.15
C HIS A 88 3.05 -22.96 -16.42
N ALA A 89 2.43 -21.78 -16.49
CA ALA A 89 2.54 -20.83 -17.59
C ALA A 89 3.35 -19.58 -17.22
N MET A 90 3.82 -19.47 -15.97
CA MET A 90 4.61 -18.35 -15.47
C MET A 90 6.10 -18.71 -15.50
N LYS A 91 6.93 -17.85 -16.08
CA LYS A 91 8.39 -17.98 -16.00
C LYS A 91 8.92 -17.47 -14.69
N MET A 92 10.09 -17.98 -14.24
CA MET A 92 10.72 -17.54 -13.00
C MET A 92 11.02 -16.03 -12.97
N ASP A 93 11.43 -15.44 -14.09
CA ASP A 93 11.69 -13.99 -14.16
C ASP A 93 10.41 -13.18 -13.88
N GLN A 94 9.26 -13.62 -14.41
CA GLN A 94 7.96 -12.98 -14.14
C GLN A 94 7.54 -13.14 -12.68
N PHE A 95 7.77 -14.32 -12.09
CA PHE A 95 7.55 -14.54 -10.67
C PHE A 95 8.42 -13.61 -9.82
N ASN A 96 9.73 -13.54 -10.12
CA ASN A 96 10.68 -12.69 -9.42
C ASN A 96 10.31 -11.20 -9.53
N GLU A 97 9.80 -10.75 -10.69
CA GLU A 97 9.29 -9.39 -10.87
C GLU A 97 8.08 -9.10 -9.97
N VAL A 98 7.14 -10.04 -9.86
CA VAL A 98 5.99 -9.91 -8.94
C VAL A 98 6.46 -9.82 -7.49
N ILE A 99 7.40 -10.67 -7.07
CA ILE A 99 7.98 -10.63 -5.71
C ILE A 99 8.73 -9.32 -5.49
N ALA A 100 9.59 -8.91 -6.41
CA ALA A 100 10.36 -7.67 -6.29
C ALA A 100 9.41 -6.47 -6.15
N THR A 101 8.43 -6.32 -7.05
CA THR A 101 7.50 -5.19 -7.05
C THR A 101 6.63 -5.15 -5.80
N ASN A 102 6.05 -6.27 -5.36
CA ASN A 102 5.02 -6.29 -4.32
C ASN A 102 5.58 -6.50 -2.90
N LEU A 103 6.71 -7.19 -2.75
CA LEU A 103 7.33 -7.48 -1.46
C LEU A 103 8.69 -6.79 -1.32
N GLY A 104 9.53 -6.82 -2.34
CA GLY A 104 10.86 -6.21 -2.32
C GLY A 104 10.81 -4.71 -2.07
N SER A 105 9.96 -3.97 -2.81
CA SER A 105 9.77 -2.53 -2.60
C SER A 105 9.25 -2.19 -1.20
N ALA A 106 8.35 -3.02 -0.66
CA ALA A 106 7.84 -2.86 0.70
C ALA A 106 8.94 -3.10 1.75
N PHE A 107 9.80 -4.11 1.53
CA PHE A 107 10.94 -4.37 2.40
C PHE A 107 11.95 -3.22 2.39
N LEU A 108 12.30 -2.70 1.22
CA LEU A 108 13.20 -1.54 1.12
C LEU A 108 12.60 -0.31 1.81
N THR A 109 11.32 -0.03 1.59
CA THR A 109 10.60 1.05 2.29
C THR A 109 10.66 0.86 3.80
N LEU A 110 10.35 -0.34 4.30
CA LEU A 110 10.42 -0.66 5.73
C LEU A 110 11.83 -0.46 6.29
N SER A 111 12.86 -0.93 5.59
CA SER A 111 14.25 -0.87 6.02
C SER A 111 14.74 0.58 6.15
N VAL A 112 14.56 1.38 5.10
CA VAL A 112 15.08 2.76 5.05
C VAL A 112 14.27 3.68 5.96
N CYS A 113 12.93 3.68 5.83
CA CYS A 113 12.06 4.51 6.65
C CYS A 113 12.08 4.10 8.12
N GLY A 114 12.07 2.80 8.43
CA GLY A 114 12.15 2.29 9.79
C GLY A 114 13.42 2.73 10.50
N LYS A 115 14.57 2.72 9.81
CA LYS A 115 15.85 3.23 10.35
C LYS A 115 15.79 4.74 10.66
N ALA A 116 15.17 5.54 9.80
CA ALA A 116 15.01 6.98 10.02
C ALA A 116 14.05 7.24 11.19
N MET A 117 12.87 6.63 11.17
CA MET A 117 11.82 6.85 12.16
C MET A 117 12.20 6.38 13.57
N MET A 118 12.98 5.29 13.70
CA MET A 118 13.50 4.88 15.03
C MET A 118 14.40 5.93 15.67
N ARG A 119 15.08 6.75 14.88
CA ARG A 119 15.98 7.81 15.39
C ARG A 119 15.22 9.08 15.81
N SER A 120 14.02 9.25 15.27
CA SER A 120 13.17 10.42 15.49
C SER A 120 12.01 10.19 16.46
N GLY A 121 11.99 9.05 17.16
CA GLY A 121 10.98 8.79 18.20
C GLY A 121 9.83 7.89 17.78
N GLY A 122 9.87 7.31 16.58
CA GLY A 122 8.86 6.38 16.10
C GLY A 122 7.93 6.96 15.03
N GLY A 123 6.73 6.41 14.93
CA GLY A 123 5.73 6.83 13.96
C GLY A 123 4.88 5.68 13.44
N ARG A 124 4.23 5.86 12.30
CA ARG A 124 3.25 4.92 11.74
C ARG A 124 3.56 4.56 10.30
N MET A 125 3.51 3.26 9.99
CA MET A 125 3.71 2.74 8.63
C MET A 125 2.51 1.89 8.23
N VAL A 126 1.99 2.11 7.03
CA VAL A 126 0.88 1.33 6.47
C VAL A 126 1.26 0.80 5.10
N PHE A 127 1.11 -0.52 4.94
CA PHE A 127 1.43 -1.24 3.70
C PHE A 127 0.15 -1.72 3.01
N THR A 128 0.18 -1.80 1.67
CA THR A 128 -0.93 -2.36 0.90
C THR A 128 -0.73 -3.85 0.68
N SER A 129 -1.57 -4.67 1.33
CA SER A 129 -1.70 -6.10 1.09
C SER A 129 -2.78 -6.38 0.03
N SER A 130 -3.44 -7.52 0.11
CA SER A 130 -4.56 -7.94 -0.74
C SER A 130 -5.31 -9.10 -0.09
N VAL A 131 -6.59 -9.27 -0.39
CA VAL A 131 -7.33 -10.50 -0.05
C VAL A 131 -6.63 -11.75 -0.56
N ALA A 132 -5.89 -11.66 -1.67
CA ALA A 132 -5.13 -12.77 -2.22
C ALA A 132 -4.04 -13.31 -1.29
N ALA A 133 -3.65 -12.58 -0.25
CA ALA A 133 -2.69 -13.03 0.75
C ALA A 133 -3.24 -14.19 1.61
N GLY A 134 -4.55 -14.19 1.88
CA GLY A 134 -5.20 -15.15 2.77
C GLY A 134 -6.30 -15.98 2.09
N LEU A 135 -6.85 -15.50 0.97
CA LEU A 135 -7.89 -16.19 0.21
C LEU A 135 -7.28 -16.90 -1.00
N GLY A 136 -7.55 -18.20 -1.14
CA GLY A 136 -7.13 -18.97 -2.32
C GLY A 136 -7.91 -18.58 -3.57
N LEU A 137 -7.26 -17.77 -4.43
CA LEU A 137 -7.82 -17.34 -5.71
C LEU A 137 -7.11 -18.06 -6.87
N VAL A 138 -7.86 -18.46 -7.88
CA VAL A 138 -7.32 -19.18 -9.05
C VAL A 138 -6.31 -18.32 -9.79
N ASN A 139 -5.14 -18.88 -10.12
CA ASN A 139 -4.05 -18.22 -10.85
C ASN A 139 -3.41 -17.00 -10.14
N HIS A 140 -3.58 -16.89 -8.83
CA HIS A 140 -3.02 -15.79 -8.03
C HIS A 140 -1.78 -16.19 -7.22
N GLU A 141 -1.15 -17.33 -7.49
CA GLU A 141 -0.09 -17.92 -6.64
C GLU A 141 1.10 -16.97 -6.44
N ALA A 142 1.51 -16.23 -7.46
CA ALA A 142 2.64 -15.29 -7.36
C ALA A 142 2.29 -14.08 -6.48
N ILE A 143 1.12 -13.48 -6.68
CA ILE A 143 0.69 -12.33 -5.87
C ILE A 143 0.33 -12.77 -4.44
N ALA A 144 -0.25 -13.97 -4.27
CA ALA A 144 -0.52 -14.55 -2.96
C ALA A 144 0.77 -14.77 -2.17
N ALA A 145 1.82 -15.31 -2.80
CA ALA A 145 3.14 -15.46 -2.19
C ALA A 145 3.73 -14.10 -1.78
N ALA A 146 3.67 -13.09 -2.66
CA ALA A 146 4.21 -11.76 -2.37
C ALA A 146 3.44 -11.07 -1.23
N LYS A 147 2.11 -11.05 -1.29
CA LYS A 147 1.27 -10.35 -0.30
C LYS A 147 1.16 -11.13 1.01
N GLY A 148 1.18 -12.46 0.99
CA GLY A 148 1.31 -13.30 2.18
C GLY A 148 2.65 -13.05 2.89
N GLY A 149 3.75 -12.95 2.13
CA GLY A 149 5.05 -12.54 2.64
C GLY A 149 5.06 -11.15 3.23
N LEU A 150 4.37 -10.18 2.60
CA LEU A 150 4.21 -8.82 3.10
C LEU A 150 3.47 -8.81 4.45
N GLU A 151 2.39 -9.55 4.61
CA GLU A 151 1.66 -9.63 5.87
C GLU A 151 2.49 -10.26 7.00
N ALA A 152 3.26 -11.31 6.67
CA ALA A 152 4.21 -11.90 7.61
C ALA A 152 5.31 -10.91 8.01
N MET A 153 5.84 -10.14 7.04
CA MET A 153 6.80 -9.06 7.26
C MET A 153 6.22 -7.98 8.19
N VAL A 154 4.99 -7.54 7.97
CA VAL A 154 4.30 -6.53 8.80
C VAL A 154 4.22 -7.00 10.26
N ARG A 155 3.79 -8.25 10.51
CA ARG A 155 3.73 -8.81 11.86
C ARG A 155 5.11 -8.87 12.53
N SER A 156 6.11 -9.34 11.81
CA SER A 156 7.49 -9.42 12.31
C SER A 156 8.09 -8.03 12.58
N ALA A 157 7.86 -7.07 11.68
CA ALA A 157 8.31 -5.69 11.84
C ALA A 157 7.62 -5.00 13.03
N ALA A 158 6.34 -5.22 13.23
CA ALA A 158 5.62 -4.72 14.39
C ALA A 158 6.26 -5.22 15.68
N ALA A 159 6.59 -6.52 15.78
CA ALA A 159 7.29 -7.08 16.95
C ALA A 159 8.69 -6.47 17.15
N THR A 160 9.44 -6.26 16.06
CA THR A 160 10.80 -5.71 16.09
C THR A 160 10.81 -4.26 16.57
N TYR A 161 9.86 -3.44 16.09
CA TYR A 161 9.90 -1.99 16.23
C TYR A 161 8.91 -1.40 17.24
N ALA A 162 8.00 -2.18 17.82
CA ALA A 162 6.99 -1.68 18.77
C ALA A 162 7.60 -0.90 19.94
N LYS A 163 8.67 -1.42 20.56
CA LYS A 163 9.40 -0.76 21.64
C LYS A 163 10.19 0.48 21.21
N ARG A 164 10.33 0.70 19.90
CA ARG A 164 10.95 1.87 19.30
C ARG A 164 9.93 2.92 18.86
N GLY A 165 8.67 2.78 19.28
CA GLY A 165 7.61 3.73 18.97
C GLY A 165 6.97 3.58 17.57
N LEU A 166 7.32 2.54 16.78
CA LEU A 166 6.69 2.36 15.47
C LEU A 166 5.42 1.50 15.57
N ARG A 167 4.39 1.91 14.84
CA ARG A 167 3.15 1.15 14.61
C ARG A 167 3.10 0.79 13.14
N ILE A 168 3.09 -0.51 12.84
CA ILE A 168 3.22 -1.03 11.47
C ILE A 168 2.03 -1.93 11.20
N ASN A 169 1.20 -1.56 10.23
CA ASN A 169 -0.02 -2.26 9.86
C ASN A 169 -0.14 -2.39 8.35
N ALA A 170 -1.10 -3.16 7.89
CA ALA A 170 -1.44 -3.27 6.46
C ALA A 170 -2.94 -3.11 6.23
N VAL A 171 -3.30 -2.71 5.01
CA VAL A 171 -4.66 -2.75 4.47
C VAL A 171 -4.72 -3.79 3.38
N ALA A 172 -5.70 -4.68 3.42
CA ALA A 172 -5.91 -5.75 2.44
C ALA A 172 -7.23 -5.51 1.66
N PRO A 173 -7.17 -4.82 0.53
CA PRO A 173 -8.34 -4.62 -0.33
C PRO A 173 -8.66 -5.89 -1.14
N SER A 174 -9.93 -6.01 -1.56
CA SER A 174 -10.35 -6.81 -2.71
C SER A 174 -10.10 -6.06 -4.01
N LEU A 175 -10.68 -6.56 -5.11
CA LEU A 175 -10.64 -5.83 -6.38
C LEU A 175 -11.24 -4.43 -6.18
N THR A 176 -10.46 -3.41 -6.53
CA THR A 176 -10.78 -2.00 -6.32
C THR A 176 -10.78 -1.27 -7.66
N GLU A 177 -11.72 -0.37 -7.88
CA GLU A 177 -11.89 0.41 -9.12
C GLU A 177 -10.69 1.34 -9.33
N THR A 178 -9.65 0.85 -9.97
CA THR A 178 -8.38 1.54 -10.22
C THR A 178 -7.89 1.21 -11.62
N ARG A 179 -7.02 2.04 -12.18
CA ARG A 179 -6.32 1.73 -13.45
C ARG A 179 -5.59 0.40 -13.40
N LEU A 180 -5.06 0.02 -12.22
CA LEU A 180 -4.40 -1.27 -12.04
C LEU A 180 -5.38 -2.45 -12.25
N ALA A 181 -6.64 -2.27 -11.89
CA ALA A 181 -7.70 -3.27 -12.02
C ALA A 181 -8.42 -3.22 -13.37
N GLU A 182 -8.25 -2.16 -14.16
CA GLU A 182 -8.94 -1.95 -15.43
C GLU A 182 -8.89 -3.16 -16.37
N PRO A 183 -7.76 -3.86 -16.56
CA PRO A 183 -7.71 -5.05 -17.40
C PRO A 183 -8.67 -6.17 -16.99
N MET A 184 -9.03 -6.25 -15.71
CA MET A 184 -9.93 -7.26 -15.13
C MET A 184 -11.40 -6.82 -15.20
N LEU A 185 -11.67 -5.55 -15.45
CA LEU A 185 -13.00 -4.94 -15.44
C LEU A 185 -13.48 -4.51 -16.84
N ARG A 186 -12.82 -4.98 -17.92
CA ARG A 186 -13.03 -4.51 -19.29
C ARG A 186 -14.40 -4.83 -19.90
N SER A 187 -15.11 -5.82 -19.37
CA SER A 187 -16.44 -6.19 -19.86
C SER A 187 -17.43 -6.23 -18.71
N ASP A 188 -18.70 -5.97 -19.02
CA ASP A 188 -19.80 -6.04 -18.04
C ASP A 188 -19.88 -7.42 -17.40
N ALA A 189 -19.64 -8.49 -18.16
CA ALA A 189 -19.60 -9.85 -17.64
C ALA A 189 -18.45 -10.09 -16.65
N ALA A 190 -17.25 -9.55 -16.92
CA ALA A 190 -16.11 -9.66 -16.01
C ALA A 190 -16.34 -8.84 -14.74
N ARG A 191 -16.91 -7.64 -14.88
CA ARG A 191 -17.32 -6.80 -13.75
C ARG A 191 -18.36 -7.50 -12.88
N ALA A 192 -19.44 -7.98 -13.45
CA ALA A 192 -20.51 -8.68 -12.73
C ALA A 192 -19.98 -9.95 -12.01
N ALA A 193 -19.08 -10.70 -12.66
CA ALA A 193 -18.46 -11.86 -12.04
C ALA A 193 -17.58 -11.46 -10.83
N SER A 194 -16.87 -10.33 -10.91
CA SER A 194 -16.05 -9.81 -9.81
C SER A 194 -16.91 -9.31 -8.65
N GLU A 195 -17.99 -8.60 -8.95
CA GLU A 195 -18.97 -8.10 -7.95
C GLU A 195 -19.66 -9.25 -7.21
N ALA A 196 -20.00 -10.32 -7.94
CA ALA A 196 -20.64 -11.51 -7.36
C ALA A 196 -19.74 -12.26 -6.36
N MET A 197 -18.42 -12.07 -6.40
CA MET A 197 -17.49 -12.64 -5.41
C MET A 197 -17.47 -11.85 -4.10
N VAL A 198 -17.97 -10.62 -4.09
CA VAL A 198 -17.91 -9.74 -2.93
C VAL A 198 -19.25 -9.75 -2.19
N PRO A 199 -19.32 -10.12 -0.90
CA PRO A 199 -20.57 -10.19 -0.14
C PRO A 199 -21.43 -8.93 -0.15
N ILE A 200 -20.83 -7.72 -0.20
CA ILE A 200 -21.58 -6.47 -0.33
C ILE A 200 -22.07 -6.18 -1.76
N GLY A 201 -21.80 -7.06 -2.74
CA GLY A 201 -22.33 -6.98 -4.11
C GLY A 201 -21.69 -5.92 -5.01
N ARG A 202 -20.52 -5.38 -4.67
CA ARG A 202 -19.78 -4.43 -5.50
C ARG A 202 -18.28 -4.53 -5.30
N ILE A 203 -17.51 -4.07 -6.28
CA ILE A 203 -16.06 -3.86 -6.11
C ILE A 203 -15.76 -2.66 -5.22
N GLY A 204 -14.57 -2.66 -4.61
CA GLY A 204 -14.11 -1.58 -3.74
C GLY A 204 -13.83 -0.28 -4.50
N GLN A 205 -13.79 0.83 -3.76
CA GLN A 205 -13.41 2.14 -4.29
C GLN A 205 -12.06 2.59 -3.72
N PRO A 206 -11.24 3.35 -4.49
CA PRO A 206 -9.95 3.85 -4.02
C PRO A 206 -10.06 4.66 -2.71
N GLU A 207 -11.15 5.41 -2.55
CA GLU A 207 -11.46 6.23 -1.37
C GLU A 207 -11.60 5.38 -0.10
N GLU A 208 -12.15 4.18 -0.20
CA GLU A 208 -12.33 3.27 0.96
C GLU A 208 -10.98 2.77 1.48
N VAL A 209 -10.06 2.46 0.57
CA VAL A 209 -8.69 2.08 0.92
C VAL A 209 -7.92 3.28 1.47
N ALA A 210 -8.02 4.44 0.81
CA ALA A 210 -7.34 5.68 1.22
C ALA A 210 -7.78 6.14 2.62
N SER A 211 -9.08 6.19 2.90
CA SER A 211 -9.61 6.60 4.20
C SER A 211 -9.19 5.65 5.33
N THR A 212 -9.12 4.34 5.06
CA THR A 212 -8.62 3.35 6.04
C THR A 212 -7.13 3.56 6.30
N MET A 213 -6.33 3.85 5.27
CA MET A 213 -4.91 4.16 5.42
C MET A 213 -4.69 5.47 6.18
N ALA A 214 -5.45 6.53 5.87
CA ALA A 214 -5.41 7.79 6.60
C ALA A 214 -5.72 7.57 8.08
N TRP A 215 -6.78 6.83 8.41
CA TRP A 215 -7.11 6.50 9.80
C TRP A 215 -5.98 5.73 10.50
N LEU A 216 -5.34 4.77 9.85
CA LEU A 216 -4.20 4.04 10.42
C LEU A 216 -2.99 4.95 10.66
N LEU A 217 -2.79 5.96 9.82
CA LEU A 217 -1.68 6.91 9.95
C LEU A 217 -1.94 7.97 11.02
N GLU A 218 -3.18 8.47 11.14
CA GLU A 218 -3.50 9.65 11.95
C GLU A 218 -4.28 9.31 13.24
N GLY A 219 -5.32 8.47 13.12
CA GLY A 219 -6.36 8.31 14.14
C GLY A 219 -6.39 6.96 14.85
N ALA A 220 -5.65 5.96 14.40
CA ALA A 220 -5.68 4.64 15.04
C ALA A 220 -5.04 4.69 16.44
N PRO A 221 -5.56 3.91 17.40
CA PRO A 221 -4.99 3.87 18.76
C PRO A 221 -3.56 3.28 18.73
N ASP A 222 -2.71 3.76 19.65
CA ASP A 222 -1.32 3.29 19.74
C ASP A 222 -1.15 1.80 20.08
N ASN A 223 -2.20 1.18 20.57
CA ASN A 223 -2.20 -0.26 20.84
C ASN A 223 -2.46 -1.12 19.58
N LEU A 224 -2.64 -0.49 18.41
CA LEU A 224 -2.87 -1.17 17.13
C LEU A 224 -1.57 -1.27 16.33
N THR A 225 -0.98 -2.45 16.26
CA THR A 225 0.21 -2.74 15.45
C THR A 225 0.28 -4.21 15.08
N GLY A 226 0.82 -4.52 13.90
CA GLY A 226 0.90 -5.88 13.36
C GLY A 226 -0.39 -6.39 12.72
N GLU A 227 -1.39 -5.52 12.55
CA GLU A 227 -2.70 -5.87 12.05
C GLU A 227 -2.80 -5.72 10.53
N VAL A 228 -3.69 -6.54 9.96
CA VAL A 228 -4.11 -6.46 8.55
C VAL A 228 -5.60 -6.16 8.52
N LEU A 229 -5.94 -4.93 8.13
CA LEU A 229 -7.33 -4.51 8.02
C LEU A 229 -7.86 -4.84 6.60
N HIS A 230 -8.89 -5.67 6.56
CA HIS A 230 -9.54 -6.06 5.31
C HIS A 230 -10.56 -4.99 4.89
N VAL A 231 -10.33 -4.38 3.71
CA VAL A 231 -11.25 -3.46 3.03
C VAL A 231 -11.71 -4.15 1.75
N ASP A 232 -12.50 -5.20 1.93
CA ASP A 232 -12.76 -6.20 0.90
C ASP A 232 -14.26 -6.54 0.71
N GLY A 233 -15.13 -5.79 1.35
CA GLY A 233 -16.58 -6.05 1.31
C GLY A 233 -16.99 -7.40 1.89
N GLY A 234 -16.14 -7.99 2.75
CA GLY A 234 -16.34 -9.30 3.36
C GLY A 234 -15.80 -10.48 2.55
N MET A 235 -15.19 -10.25 1.38
CA MET A 235 -14.76 -11.31 0.46
C MET A 235 -13.83 -12.35 1.11
N GLY A 236 -12.89 -11.92 1.94
CA GLY A 236 -11.91 -12.82 2.55
C GLY A 236 -12.39 -13.51 3.84
N ARG A 237 -13.50 -13.08 4.45
CA ARG A 237 -13.86 -13.51 5.81
C ARG A 237 -15.32 -13.83 6.04
N VAL A 238 -16.21 -13.41 5.18
CA VAL A 238 -17.66 -13.56 5.33
C VAL A 238 -18.20 -14.47 4.24
N ARG A 239 -19.09 -15.39 4.62
CA ARG A 239 -19.85 -16.17 3.66
C ARG A 239 -21.24 -15.54 3.53
N ALA A 240 -21.51 -14.92 2.40
CA ALA A 240 -22.86 -14.51 2.06
C ALA A 240 -23.73 -15.76 1.83
N MET A 241 -24.95 -15.77 2.37
CA MET A 241 -25.97 -16.72 1.97
C MET A 241 -26.72 -16.15 0.77
N GLY A 242 -26.75 -16.91 -0.31
CA GLY A 242 -27.52 -16.57 -1.52
C GLY A 242 -29.00 -16.76 -1.33
#